data_6e3bc31d19295e3f2b659698c1139eaf
#
_entry.id   6e3bc31d19295e3f2b659698c1139eaf
#
_cell.length_a   1.000
_cell.length_b   1.000
_cell.length_c   1.000
_cell.angle_alpha   90.00
_cell.angle_beta   90.00
_cell.angle_gamma   90.00
#
_symmetry.space_group_name_H-M   'P 1'
#
loop_
_entity.id
_entity.type
_entity.pdbx_description
1 polymer ?
#
loop_
_entity_poly.entity_id
_entity_poly.type
_entity_poly.pdbx_seq_one_letter_code
_entity_poly.pdbx_strand_id
1 'polypeptide(L)'
;LMDQSTGYVLALSGGRGEKKTSRSFNRATQSTRQPGSVFKTIAVFLPALDSCGLSLASTKEDEPYTTPDGYQPFNTNANSYQGTTTIREAITYSMNVVTTKWLVEDVTPKLGIEYLENLGITTMDEDRDAYAPLGLGGISNGVTNLELTGAYAAIANGGVYTQPILYSKILDKDGNVLLDNVPEKHTAMKDSTAWLLTSAMEDVVSKGTGTPAQISNYGIAEAGKTGTTDDYKDLWFVGYTPYYTAGIWFGYDDSTLMRYRLGYNYNAHKVLWKNIMNEVLEGYEDRDFVMPSDVEKLRVCSTTGLLASYGCSTITEYFAKDTAPTEYCSRHSYRYYQDDDDASSSSSGNSSGNSSGSSSDNSSSNNSGDSSGGDNSGSNSGGDNSGDNSGSNS
;
A
#
# COMPACT_ATOMS: atom_id res chain seq x y z
N LEU A 1 -19.67 -4.09 -6.52
CA LEU A 1 -19.12 -5.35 -7.02
C LEU A 1 -19.17 -5.35 -8.54
N MET A 2 -18.09 -5.71 -9.17
CA MET A 2 -17.92 -5.59 -10.61
C MET A 2 -17.14 -6.80 -11.15
N ASP A 3 -17.54 -7.29 -12.31
CA ASP A 3 -16.73 -8.19 -13.12
C ASP A 3 -15.70 -7.35 -13.89
N GLN A 4 -14.43 -7.46 -13.51
CA GLN A 4 -13.34 -6.68 -14.10
C GLN A 4 -13.12 -6.97 -15.58
N SER A 5 -13.45 -8.16 -16.08
CA SER A 5 -13.24 -8.56 -17.46
C SER A 5 -14.27 -7.98 -18.43
N THR A 6 -15.48 -7.81 -17.96
CA THR A 6 -16.62 -7.33 -18.76
C THR A 6 -17.00 -5.88 -18.53
N GLY A 7 -16.64 -5.31 -17.38
CA GLY A 7 -17.09 -3.99 -16.92
C GLY A 7 -18.51 -4.01 -16.33
N TYR A 8 -19.13 -5.17 -16.20
CA TYR A 8 -20.48 -5.28 -15.67
C TYR A 8 -20.51 -5.06 -14.16
N VAL A 9 -21.34 -4.10 -13.73
CA VAL A 9 -21.64 -3.87 -12.32
C VAL A 9 -22.68 -4.89 -11.89
N LEU A 10 -22.24 -5.90 -11.13
CA LEU A 10 -23.09 -7.04 -10.73
C LEU A 10 -23.94 -6.72 -9.50
N ALA A 11 -23.45 -5.86 -8.60
CA ALA A 11 -24.19 -5.40 -7.43
C ALA A 11 -23.76 -3.98 -7.06
N LEU A 12 -24.72 -3.16 -6.66
CA LEU A 12 -24.48 -1.78 -6.26
C LEU A 12 -25.41 -1.39 -5.13
N SER A 13 -24.87 -0.81 -4.06
CA SER A 13 -25.63 -0.26 -2.95
C SER A 13 -25.30 1.23 -2.79
N GLY A 14 -26.22 2.11 -3.12
CA GLY A 14 -26.05 3.56 -3.03
C GLY A 14 -26.46 4.17 -1.69
N GLY A 15 -26.81 3.34 -0.70
CA GLY A 15 -27.19 3.82 0.63
C GLY A 15 -27.67 2.70 1.53
N ARG A 16 -27.66 2.98 2.85
CA ARG A 16 -28.12 2.06 3.90
C ARG A 16 -29.56 2.38 4.32
N GLY A 17 -30.29 1.33 4.70
CA GLY A 17 -31.67 1.44 5.20
C GLY A 17 -32.71 1.30 4.11
N GLU A 18 -34.00 1.44 4.50
CA GLU A 18 -35.13 1.30 3.61
C GLU A 18 -35.23 2.45 2.60
N LYS A 19 -35.41 2.11 1.35
CA LYS A 19 -35.62 3.09 0.27
C LYS A 19 -37.08 3.57 0.26
N LYS A 20 -37.32 4.78 0.76
CA LYS A 20 -38.67 5.35 0.92
C LYS A 20 -39.16 6.10 -0.31
N THR A 21 -38.28 6.49 -1.22
CA THR A 21 -38.66 7.27 -2.42
C THR A 21 -37.97 6.71 -3.67
N SER A 22 -38.61 6.83 -4.83
CA SER A 22 -37.95 6.59 -6.11
C SER A 22 -36.95 7.71 -6.40
N ARG A 23 -35.87 7.42 -7.20
CA ARG A 23 -34.83 8.37 -7.58
C ARG A 23 -34.12 8.99 -6.36
N SER A 24 -33.97 8.23 -5.27
CA SER A 24 -33.15 8.66 -4.14
C SER A 24 -31.68 8.76 -4.55
N PHE A 25 -30.97 9.65 -3.88
CA PHE A 25 -29.53 9.87 -4.12
C PHE A 25 -28.73 8.55 -3.98
N ASN A 26 -27.98 8.22 -5.03
CA ASN A 26 -27.15 7.02 -5.09
C ASN A 26 -25.68 7.39 -4.81
N ARG A 27 -25.21 7.09 -3.61
CA ARG A 27 -23.86 7.47 -3.17
C ARG A 27 -22.74 6.76 -3.92
N ALA A 28 -23.01 5.60 -4.49
CA ALA A 28 -22.00 4.88 -5.24
C ALA A 28 -21.67 5.52 -6.61
N THR A 29 -22.61 6.28 -7.18
CA THR A 29 -22.50 6.87 -8.53
C THR A 29 -22.62 8.39 -8.57
N GLN A 30 -23.09 9.03 -7.49
CA GLN A 30 -23.38 10.45 -7.49
C GLN A 30 -22.67 11.22 -6.36
N SER A 31 -22.12 10.53 -5.35
CA SER A 31 -21.36 11.15 -4.27
C SER A 31 -19.90 11.11 -4.58
N THR A 32 -19.28 12.26 -4.79
CA THR A 32 -17.84 12.38 -4.90
C THR A 32 -17.24 12.62 -3.52
N ARG A 33 -16.23 11.84 -3.15
CA ARG A 33 -15.59 11.85 -1.82
C ARG A 33 -14.08 11.82 -1.97
N GLN A 34 -13.38 12.37 -0.98
CA GLN A 34 -11.92 12.31 -0.94
C GLN A 34 -11.48 10.85 -0.83
N PRO A 35 -10.65 10.35 -1.77
CA PRO A 35 -10.24 8.95 -1.81
C PRO A 35 -9.17 8.61 -0.75
N GLY A 36 -8.41 9.60 -0.28
CA GLY A 36 -7.29 9.36 0.63
C GLY A 36 -6.28 8.39 0.03
N SER A 37 -5.68 7.57 0.86
CA SER A 37 -4.55 6.70 0.48
C SER A 37 -4.82 5.65 -0.60
N VAL A 38 -6.06 5.41 -1.04
CA VAL A 38 -6.30 4.55 -2.22
C VAL A 38 -5.73 5.18 -3.50
N PHE A 39 -5.58 6.49 -3.56
CA PHE A 39 -4.97 7.19 -4.69
C PHE A 39 -3.47 6.92 -4.84
N LYS A 40 -2.75 6.61 -3.77
CA LYS A 40 -1.31 6.31 -3.83
C LYS A 40 -0.98 5.27 -4.89
N THR A 41 -1.76 4.20 -4.97
CA THR A 41 -1.55 3.13 -5.93
C THR A 41 -1.70 3.60 -7.36
N ILE A 42 -2.78 4.33 -7.67
CA ILE A 42 -3.15 4.67 -9.05
C ILE A 42 -2.60 6.01 -9.54
N ALA A 43 -2.33 6.97 -8.64
CA ALA A 43 -1.79 8.28 -8.99
C ALA A 43 -0.25 8.36 -8.89
N VAL A 44 0.39 7.47 -8.12
CA VAL A 44 1.83 7.54 -7.86
C VAL A 44 2.53 6.27 -8.27
N PHE A 45 2.19 5.12 -7.67
CA PHE A 45 2.94 3.89 -7.89
C PHE A 45 2.66 3.26 -9.26
N LEU A 46 1.47 3.41 -9.80
CA LEU A 46 1.17 2.99 -11.17
C LEU A 46 2.06 3.70 -12.19
N PRO A 47 2.04 5.03 -12.34
CA PRO A 47 2.94 5.70 -13.29
C PRO A 47 4.42 5.48 -12.96
N ALA A 48 4.80 5.37 -11.68
CA ALA A 48 6.17 5.10 -11.27
C ALA A 48 6.71 3.78 -11.86
N LEU A 49 5.91 2.71 -11.81
CA LEU A 49 6.28 1.39 -12.32
C LEU A 49 6.06 1.25 -13.84
N ASP A 50 5.07 1.94 -14.40
CA ASP A 50 4.66 1.78 -15.80
C ASP A 50 5.54 2.57 -16.78
N SER A 51 5.88 3.81 -16.44
CA SER A 51 6.54 4.75 -17.35
C SER A 51 7.78 5.45 -16.81
N CYS A 52 7.99 5.51 -15.48
CA CYS A 52 9.15 6.20 -14.90
C CYS A 52 10.37 5.28 -14.67
N GLY A 53 10.33 4.02 -15.10
CA GLY A 53 11.45 3.09 -14.99
C GLY A 53 11.77 2.64 -13.57
N LEU A 54 10.84 2.84 -12.60
CA LEU A 54 11.01 2.39 -11.24
C LEU A 54 10.54 0.94 -11.06
N SER A 55 10.99 0.31 -9.99
CA SER A 55 10.61 -1.06 -9.62
C SER A 55 10.10 -1.11 -8.18
N LEU A 56 9.48 -2.22 -7.77
CA LEU A 56 9.06 -2.42 -6.38
C LEU A 56 10.21 -2.37 -5.38
N ALA A 57 11.46 -2.61 -5.84
CA ALA A 57 12.69 -2.51 -5.03
C ALA A 57 13.31 -1.10 -5.03
N SER A 58 12.80 -0.15 -5.82
CA SER A 58 13.27 1.24 -5.80
C SER A 58 13.08 1.85 -4.41
N THR A 59 14.09 2.56 -3.90
CA THR A 59 14.14 3.03 -2.52
C THR A 59 14.15 4.56 -2.41
N LYS A 60 13.52 5.08 -1.35
CA LYS A 60 13.68 6.47 -0.87
C LYS A 60 13.78 6.48 0.65
N GLU A 61 14.42 7.53 1.19
CA GLU A 61 14.50 7.73 2.64
C GLU A 61 13.18 8.30 3.18
N ASP A 62 12.58 7.58 4.12
CA ASP A 62 11.44 8.06 4.90
C ASP A 62 11.96 8.89 6.06
N GLU A 63 11.95 10.19 5.89
CA GLU A 63 12.46 11.23 6.80
C GLU A 63 11.61 12.50 6.67
N PRO A 64 11.69 13.48 7.59
CA PRO A 64 11.00 14.76 7.43
C PRO A 64 11.27 15.37 6.05
N TYR A 65 10.20 15.76 5.35
CA TYR A 65 10.28 16.23 3.99
C TYR A 65 9.41 17.48 3.79
N THR A 66 9.94 18.43 3.02
CA THR A 66 9.19 19.60 2.54
C THR A 66 9.33 19.65 1.03
N THR A 67 8.21 19.65 0.33
CA THR A 67 8.17 19.77 -1.13
C THR A 67 8.64 21.15 -1.59
N PRO A 68 9.01 21.32 -2.88
CA PRO A 68 9.43 22.61 -3.40
C PRO A 68 8.41 23.73 -3.25
N ASP A 69 7.11 23.41 -3.24
CA ASP A 69 5.99 24.34 -3.01
C ASP A 69 5.65 24.57 -1.53
N GLY A 70 6.42 23.95 -0.60
CA GLY A 70 6.30 24.15 0.84
C GLY A 70 5.32 23.21 1.54
N TYR A 71 4.72 22.23 0.85
CA TYR A 71 3.89 21.21 1.49
C TYR A 71 4.74 20.25 2.33
N GLN A 72 4.25 19.90 3.52
CA GLN A 72 4.93 19.00 4.45
C GLN A 72 4.05 17.76 4.72
N PRO A 73 4.29 16.63 4.02
CA PRO A 73 3.60 15.38 4.35
C PRO A 73 4.11 14.82 5.68
N PHE A 74 3.23 14.12 6.40
CA PHE A 74 3.60 13.37 7.61
C PHE A 74 3.00 11.97 7.58
N ASN A 75 3.70 11.01 8.17
CA ASN A 75 3.18 9.66 8.34
C ASN A 75 2.06 9.62 9.40
N THR A 76 1.23 8.58 9.36
CA THR A 76 0.09 8.41 10.28
C THR A 76 0.50 8.55 11.75
N ASN A 77 1.69 8.04 12.11
CA ASN A 77 2.34 8.33 13.37
C ASN A 77 3.33 9.48 13.15
N ALA A 78 2.90 10.71 13.38
CA ALA A 78 3.76 11.87 13.30
C ALA A 78 5.06 11.62 14.10
N ASN A 79 6.21 11.86 13.49
CA ASN A 79 7.55 11.59 14.04
C ASN A 79 8.01 10.12 14.01
N SER A 80 7.31 9.21 13.32
CA SER A 80 7.80 7.85 13.07
C SER A 80 8.23 7.72 11.62
N TYR A 81 9.54 7.67 11.40
CA TYR A 81 10.17 7.51 10.10
C TYR A 81 10.93 6.17 10.07
N GLN A 82 10.91 5.51 8.91
CA GLN A 82 11.47 4.16 8.74
C GLN A 82 12.87 4.15 8.13
N GLY A 83 13.38 5.32 7.65
CA GLY A 83 14.62 5.37 6.88
C GLY A 83 14.44 4.82 5.46
N THR A 84 15.42 4.10 4.96
CA THR A 84 15.37 3.53 3.60
C THR A 84 14.17 2.61 3.43
N THR A 85 13.28 2.94 2.51
CA THR A 85 11.98 2.29 2.28
C THR A 85 11.79 2.00 0.81
N THR A 86 11.32 0.81 0.47
CA THR A 86 11.00 0.39 -0.91
C THR A 86 9.59 0.83 -1.33
N ILE A 87 9.33 0.85 -2.66
CA ILE A 87 7.97 1.08 -3.19
C ILE A 87 7.00 0.01 -2.65
N ARG A 88 7.42 -1.27 -2.58
CA ARG A 88 6.59 -2.34 -2.01
C ARG A 88 6.17 -2.03 -0.57
N GLU A 89 7.09 -1.64 0.28
CA GLU A 89 6.80 -1.28 1.68
C GLU A 89 5.89 -0.05 1.77
N ALA A 90 6.13 0.97 0.93
CA ALA A 90 5.30 2.16 0.89
C ALA A 90 3.84 1.85 0.50
N ILE A 91 3.61 0.90 -0.41
CA ILE A 91 2.26 0.39 -0.76
C ILE A 91 1.68 -0.39 0.43
N THR A 92 2.43 -1.37 0.95
CA THR A 92 2.01 -2.30 2.02
C THR A 92 1.56 -1.56 3.27
N TYR A 93 2.36 -0.60 3.72
CA TYR A 93 2.10 0.16 4.96
C TYR A 93 1.48 1.53 4.71
N SER A 94 1.18 1.85 3.44
CA SER A 94 0.50 3.08 3.06
C SER A 94 1.23 4.34 3.54
N MET A 95 2.55 4.40 3.36
CA MET A 95 3.41 5.49 3.86
C MET A 95 3.15 6.80 3.10
N ASN A 96 3.12 7.93 3.80
CA ASN A 96 2.78 9.21 3.18
C ASN A 96 3.99 9.93 2.62
N VAL A 97 5.05 10.08 3.43
CA VAL A 97 6.20 10.92 3.09
C VAL A 97 6.91 10.44 1.84
N VAL A 98 7.29 9.16 1.80
CA VAL A 98 7.97 8.60 0.61
C VAL A 98 7.07 8.57 -0.62
N THR A 99 5.75 8.35 -0.46
CA THR A 99 4.79 8.45 -1.58
C THR A 99 4.80 9.85 -2.18
N THR A 100 4.79 10.90 -1.34
CA THR A 100 4.87 12.28 -1.81
C THR A 100 6.20 12.56 -2.50
N LYS A 101 7.33 12.04 -1.95
CA LYS A 101 8.64 12.16 -2.61
C LYS A 101 8.62 11.55 -4.01
N TRP A 102 8.11 10.32 -4.19
CA TRP A 102 8.01 9.70 -5.52
C TRP A 102 7.11 10.50 -6.46
N LEU A 103 5.96 11.00 -5.98
CA LEU A 103 5.12 11.82 -6.82
C LEU A 103 5.83 13.07 -7.33
N VAL A 104 6.54 13.79 -6.45
CA VAL A 104 7.13 15.10 -6.78
C VAL A 104 8.45 14.97 -7.54
N GLU A 105 9.28 13.98 -7.18
CA GLU A 105 10.65 13.88 -7.68
C GLU A 105 10.77 12.99 -8.92
N ASP A 106 9.91 11.97 -9.08
CA ASP A 106 10.06 10.97 -10.14
C ASP A 106 8.85 10.93 -11.10
N VAL A 107 7.62 11.08 -10.61
CA VAL A 107 6.39 10.89 -11.39
C VAL A 107 5.88 12.19 -11.97
N THR A 108 5.75 13.22 -11.19
CA THR A 108 5.04 14.48 -11.33
C THR A 108 3.51 14.37 -11.10
N PRO A 109 2.90 15.37 -10.44
CA PRO A 109 1.45 15.38 -10.24
C PRO A 109 0.64 15.35 -11.54
N LYS A 110 1.14 16.00 -12.60
CA LYS A 110 0.50 16.03 -13.92
C LYS A 110 0.41 14.62 -14.52
N LEU A 111 1.50 13.86 -14.54
CA LEU A 111 1.50 12.49 -15.02
C LEU A 111 0.55 11.61 -14.19
N GLY A 112 0.50 11.85 -12.86
CA GLY A 112 -0.46 11.18 -11.99
C GLY A 112 -1.92 11.40 -12.42
N ILE A 113 -2.28 12.64 -12.79
CA ILE A 113 -3.62 12.98 -13.30
C ILE A 113 -3.89 12.29 -14.64
N GLU A 114 -2.94 12.30 -15.58
CA GLU A 114 -3.08 11.63 -16.88
C GLU A 114 -3.41 10.11 -16.70
N TYR A 115 -2.76 9.43 -15.75
CA TYR A 115 -3.07 8.04 -15.43
C TYR A 115 -4.45 7.87 -14.76
N LEU A 116 -4.85 8.78 -13.88
CA LEU A 116 -6.18 8.75 -13.26
C LEU A 116 -7.29 8.90 -14.30
N GLU A 117 -7.15 9.85 -15.22
CA GLU A 117 -8.11 10.05 -16.32
C GLU A 117 -8.16 8.83 -17.24
N ASN A 118 -7.00 8.23 -17.55
CA ASN A 118 -6.92 7.00 -18.34
C ASN A 118 -7.55 5.77 -17.62
N LEU A 119 -7.72 5.84 -16.30
CA LEU A 119 -8.44 4.86 -15.49
C LEU A 119 -9.94 5.21 -15.31
N GLY A 120 -10.45 6.23 -16.01
CA GLY A 120 -11.86 6.61 -16.00
C GLY A 120 -12.27 7.47 -14.79
N ILE A 121 -11.33 8.10 -14.10
CA ILE A 121 -11.64 9.14 -13.09
C ILE A 121 -11.93 10.44 -13.83
N THR A 122 -13.17 10.91 -13.79
CA THR A 122 -13.64 12.05 -14.60
C THR A 122 -13.69 13.38 -13.83
N THR A 123 -13.35 13.35 -12.54
CA THR A 123 -13.52 14.50 -11.63
C THR A 123 -12.25 15.30 -11.41
N MET A 124 -11.16 14.97 -12.09
CA MET A 124 -9.87 15.63 -11.95
C MET A 124 -9.93 17.05 -12.53
N ASP A 125 -9.23 17.96 -11.87
CA ASP A 125 -9.06 19.38 -12.28
C ASP A 125 -7.55 19.69 -12.24
N GLU A 126 -6.88 19.68 -13.41
CA GLU A 126 -5.43 19.82 -13.48
C GLU A 126 -4.95 21.12 -12.81
N ASP A 127 -5.68 22.22 -12.96
CA ASP A 127 -5.30 23.53 -12.39
C ASP A 127 -5.31 23.52 -10.86
N ARG A 128 -6.14 22.67 -10.25
CA ARG A 128 -6.38 22.62 -8.80
C ARG A 128 -5.78 21.39 -8.12
N ASP A 129 -5.53 20.34 -8.87
CA ASP A 129 -5.13 19.03 -8.32
C ASP A 129 -3.69 18.64 -8.66
N ALA A 130 -3.02 19.34 -9.61
CA ALA A 130 -1.64 19.03 -10.01
C ALA A 130 -0.59 19.47 -8.97
N TYR A 131 -0.79 19.09 -7.71
CA TYR A 131 0.05 19.42 -6.56
C TYR A 131 0.37 18.17 -5.71
N ALA A 132 1.33 18.30 -4.81
CA ALA A 132 1.81 17.20 -3.96
C ALA A 132 0.71 16.44 -3.19
N PRO A 133 -0.37 17.07 -2.66
CA PRO A 133 -1.47 16.37 -1.99
C PRO A 133 -2.19 15.32 -2.85
N LEU A 134 -2.14 15.43 -4.20
CA LEU A 134 -2.69 14.43 -5.12
C LEU A 134 -2.27 13.00 -4.74
N GLY A 135 -1.00 12.81 -4.43
CA GLY A 135 -0.45 11.50 -4.08
C GLY A 135 -1.06 10.88 -2.83
N LEU A 136 -1.68 11.69 -1.99
CA LEU A 136 -2.35 11.25 -0.76
C LEU A 136 -3.88 11.27 -0.89
N GLY A 137 -4.40 11.58 -2.10
CA GLY A 137 -5.82 11.68 -2.39
C GLY A 137 -6.45 13.00 -1.95
N GLY A 138 -5.65 14.05 -1.76
CA GLY A 138 -6.10 15.43 -1.54
C GLY A 138 -6.43 16.06 -2.88
N ILE A 139 -7.67 15.95 -3.34
CA ILE A 139 -8.16 16.46 -4.63
C ILE A 139 -9.41 17.32 -4.44
N SER A 140 -9.67 18.25 -5.36
CA SER A 140 -10.70 19.27 -5.18
C SER A 140 -12.12 18.73 -5.23
N ASN A 141 -12.42 17.84 -6.16
CA ASN A 141 -13.79 17.36 -6.40
C ASN A 141 -14.12 15.99 -5.76
N GLY A 142 -13.09 15.22 -5.34
CA GLY A 142 -13.27 13.84 -4.90
C GLY A 142 -13.59 12.89 -6.06
N VAL A 143 -13.90 11.63 -5.76
CA VAL A 143 -14.24 10.60 -6.75
C VAL A 143 -15.48 9.82 -6.32
N THR A 144 -16.20 9.21 -7.27
CA THR A 144 -17.27 8.28 -6.96
C THR A 144 -16.72 6.90 -6.62
N ASN A 145 -17.48 6.11 -5.86
CA ASN A 145 -17.14 4.72 -5.59
C ASN A 145 -17.07 3.90 -6.88
N LEU A 146 -17.95 4.17 -7.83
CA LEU A 146 -17.98 3.46 -9.11
C LEU A 146 -16.70 3.70 -9.93
N GLU A 147 -16.27 4.95 -10.10
CA GLU A 147 -15.03 5.29 -10.81
C GLU A 147 -13.82 4.65 -10.15
N LEU A 148 -13.72 4.77 -8.83
CA LEU A 148 -12.60 4.21 -8.09
C LEU A 148 -12.56 2.67 -8.18
N THR A 149 -13.72 2.01 -8.12
CA THR A 149 -13.81 0.55 -8.32
C THR A 149 -13.40 0.16 -9.74
N GLY A 150 -13.83 0.91 -10.76
CA GLY A 150 -13.42 0.71 -12.15
C GLY A 150 -11.92 0.86 -12.38
N ALA A 151 -11.30 1.85 -11.74
CA ALA A 151 -9.85 2.07 -11.80
C ALA A 151 -9.06 0.87 -11.24
N TYR A 152 -9.49 0.31 -10.10
CA TYR A 152 -8.88 -0.90 -9.54
C TYR A 152 -9.21 -2.17 -10.33
N ALA A 153 -10.40 -2.22 -10.95
CA ALA A 153 -10.77 -3.30 -11.86
C ALA A 153 -9.83 -3.38 -13.08
N ALA A 154 -9.29 -2.25 -13.55
CA ALA A 154 -8.29 -2.24 -14.62
C ALA A 154 -6.98 -2.93 -14.19
N ILE A 155 -6.52 -2.74 -12.94
CA ILE A 155 -5.37 -3.46 -12.40
C ILE A 155 -5.68 -4.96 -12.32
N ALA A 156 -6.83 -5.33 -11.75
CA ALA A 156 -7.29 -6.72 -11.64
C ALA A 156 -7.44 -7.42 -13.01
N ASN A 157 -7.66 -6.66 -14.07
CA ASN A 157 -7.87 -7.10 -15.45
C ASN A 157 -6.59 -7.02 -16.31
N GLY A 158 -5.41 -7.14 -15.68
CA GLY A 158 -4.13 -7.15 -16.42
C GLY A 158 -3.83 -5.85 -17.15
N GLY A 159 -4.25 -4.70 -16.59
CA GLY A 159 -3.98 -3.38 -17.16
C GLY A 159 -5.01 -2.87 -18.18
N VAL A 160 -6.06 -3.64 -18.44
CA VAL A 160 -7.12 -3.23 -19.37
C VAL A 160 -8.28 -2.57 -18.62
N TYR A 161 -8.43 -1.27 -18.80
CA TYR A 161 -9.62 -0.56 -18.33
C TYR A 161 -10.84 -0.96 -19.15
N THR A 162 -11.93 -1.29 -18.47
CA THR A 162 -13.24 -1.55 -19.07
C THR A 162 -14.25 -0.67 -18.35
N GLN A 163 -14.93 0.19 -19.11
CA GLN A 163 -15.90 1.13 -18.57
C GLN A 163 -16.98 0.40 -17.76
N PRO A 164 -17.24 0.79 -16.49
CA PRO A 164 -18.31 0.22 -15.70
C PRO A 164 -19.68 0.50 -16.29
N ILE A 165 -20.48 -0.55 -16.55
CA ILE A 165 -21.86 -0.41 -17.06
C ILE A 165 -22.86 -1.12 -16.15
N LEU A 166 -24.04 -0.52 -16.00
CA LEU A 166 -25.13 -1.00 -15.16
C LEU A 166 -26.20 -1.80 -15.92
N TYR A 167 -26.16 -1.77 -17.24
CA TYR A 167 -27.03 -2.54 -18.13
C TYR A 167 -26.31 -2.76 -19.46
N SER A 168 -26.56 -3.87 -20.12
CA SER A 168 -25.98 -4.18 -21.43
C SER A 168 -26.91 -3.84 -22.58
N LYS A 169 -28.23 -3.99 -22.39
CA LYS A 169 -29.23 -3.75 -23.45
C LYS A 169 -30.51 -3.18 -22.88
N ILE A 170 -31.18 -2.39 -23.70
CA ILE A 170 -32.58 -1.99 -23.50
C ILE A 170 -33.39 -2.57 -24.67
N LEU A 171 -34.43 -3.33 -24.35
CA LEU A 171 -35.33 -3.94 -25.32
C LEU A 171 -36.68 -3.25 -25.27
N ASP A 172 -37.39 -3.22 -26.40
CA ASP A 172 -38.80 -2.85 -26.45
C ASP A 172 -39.70 -4.02 -25.97
N LYS A 173 -41.03 -3.79 -25.97
CA LYS A 173 -41.99 -4.80 -25.57
C LYS A 173 -42.03 -6.04 -26.46
N ASP A 174 -41.51 -5.94 -27.68
CA ASP A 174 -41.52 -6.99 -28.70
C ASP A 174 -40.14 -7.72 -28.75
N GLY A 175 -39.17 -7.31 -27.88
CA GLY A 175 -37.84 -7.91 -27.78
C GLY A 175 -36.82 -7.32 -28.75
N ASN A 176 -37.14 -6.25 -29.49
CA ASN A 176 -36.18 -5.57 -30.35
C ASN A 176 -35.21 -4.72 -29.52
N VAL A 177 -33.94 -4.69 -29.90
CA VAL A 177 -32.91 -3.89 -29.22
C VAL A 177 -33.15 -2.40 -29.53
N LEU A 178 -33.47 -1.62 -28.47
CA LEU A 178 -33.54 -0.15 -28.53
C LEU A 178 -32.20 0.48 -28.31
N LEU A 179 -31.40 -0.11 -27.41
CA LEU A 179 -30.06 0.34 -27.09
C LEU A 179 -29.17 -0.88 -26.80
N ASP A 180 -28.01 -0.92 -27.41
CA ASP A 180 -26.92 -1.86 -27.09
C ASP A 180 -25.79 -1.06 -26.42
N ASN A 181 -25.54 -1.33 -25.13
CA ASN A 181 -24.58 -0.61 -24.31
C ASN A 181 -23.31 -1.45 -24.15
N VAL A 182 -22.40 -1.32 -25.12
CA VAL A 182 -21.12 -2.01 -25.12
C VAL A 182 -20.11 -1.15 -24.36
N PRO A 183 -19.44 -1.68 -23.32
CA PRO A 183 -18.46 -0.90 -22.56
C PRO A 183 -17.25 -0.55 -23.41
N GLU A 184 -16.75 0.66 -23.30
CA GLU A 184 -15.48 1.07 -23.86
C GLU A 184 -14.32 0.35 -23.14
N LYS A 185 -13.30 -0.05 -23.92
CA LYS A 185 -12.12 -0.74 -23.41
C LYS A 185 -10.85 -0.17 -24.03
N HIS A 186 -9.83 -0.03 -23.19
CA HIS A 186 -8.49 0.32 -23.65
C HIS A 186 -7.42 -0.19 -22.67
N THR A 187 -6.18 -0.30 -23.14
CA THR A 187 -5.03 -0.61 -22.27
C THR A 187 -4.66 0.66 -21.49
N ALA A 188 -4.78 0.60 -20.19
CA ALA A 188 -4.45 1.72 -19.28
C ALA A 188 -3.04 1.63 -18.70
N MET A 189 -2.46 0.42 -18.65
CA MET A 189 -1.09 0.15 -18.19
C MET A 189 -0.60 -1.19 -18.75
N LYS A 190 0.69 -1.46 -18.65
CA LYS A 190 1.27 -2.78 -19.01
C LYS A 190 0.70 -3.86 -18.07
N ASP A 191 0.57 -5.09 -18.56
CA ASP A 191 0.14 -6.24 -17.76
C ASP A 191 1.16 -6.59 -16.66
N SER A 192 2.46 -6.44 -16.94
CA SER A 192 3.52 -6.55 -15.92
C SER A 192 3.36 -5.52 -14.80
N THR A 193 3.04 -4.25 -15.12
CA THR A 193 2.77 -3.21 -14.11
C THR A 193 1.55 -3.56 -13.26
N ALA A 194 0.45 -3.98 -13.91
CA ALA A 194 -0.77 -4.40 -13.21
C ALA A 194 -0.48 -5.56 -12.23
N TRP A 195 0.34 -6.53 -12.67
CA TRP A 195 0.72 -7.66 -11.83
C TRP A 195 1.64 -7.26 -10.68
N LEU A 196 2.64 -6.38 -10.91
CA LEU A 196 3.53 -5.87 -9.86
C LEU A 196 2.74 -5.13 -8.77
N LEU A 197 1.80 -4.26 -9.17
CA LEU A 197 0.90 -3.59 -8.22
C LEU A 197 0.04 -4.59 -7.46
N THR A 198 -0.49 -5.62 -8.13
CA THR A 198 -1.26 -6.70 -7.52
C THR A 198 -0.43 -7.40 -6.46
N SER A 199 0.79 -7.83 -6.79
CA SER A 199 1.70 -8.48 -5.86
C SER A 199 2.02 -7.63 -4.63
N ALA A 200 2.20 -6.31 -4.79
CA ALA A 200 2.39 -5.40 -3.66
C ALA A 200 1.11 -5.20 -2.84
N MET A 201 -0.07 -5.24 -3.47
CA MET A 201 -1.36 -5.11 -2.79
C MET A 201 -1.84 -6.41 -2.12
N GLU A 202 -1.34 -7.58 -2.51
CA GLU A 202 -1.47 -8.82 -1.73
C GLU A 202 -0.79 -8.65 -0.36
N ASP A 203 0.37 -8.00 -0.31
CA ASP A 203 1.06 -7.67 0.94
C ASP A 203 0.24 -6.71 1.83
N VAL A 204 -0.54 -5.79 1.24
CA VAL A 204 -1.46 -4.92 2.02
C VAL A 204 -2.47 -5.75 2.78
N VAL A 205 -3.02 -6.81 2.18
CA VAL A 205 -4.05 -7.66 2.79
C VAL A 205 -3.44 -8.72 3.71
N SER A 206 -2.32 -9.31 3.34
CA SER A 206 -1.71 -10.40 4.12
C SER A 206 -0.98 -9.91 5.38
N LYS A 207 -0.31 -8.75 5.34
CA LYS A 207 0.53 -8.24 6.45
C LYS A 207 0.46 -6.73 6.67
N GLY A 208 -0.22 -5.99 5.79
CA GLY A 208 -0.27 -4.53 5.80
C GLY A 208 -1.54 -3.94 6.42
N THR A 209 -1.92 -2.76 5.94
CA THR A 209 -3.07 -1.99 6.47
C THR A 209 -4.43 -2.62 6.16
N GLY A 210 -4.49 -3.58 5.25
CA GLY A 210 -5.69 -4.25 4.76
C GLY A 210 -6.03 -5.57 5.46
N THR A 211 -5.23 -6.06 6.42
CA THR A 211 -5.42 -7.37 7.06
C THR A 211 -6.83 -7.71 7.55
N PRO A 212 -7.65 -6.75 8.03
CA PRO A 212 -9.03 -7.07 8.40
C PRO A 212 -9.96 -7.40 7.22
N ALA A 213 -9.52 -7.14 5.97
CA ALA A 213 -10.26 -7.49 4.76
C ALA A 213 -9.98 -8.92 4.27
N GLN A 214 -9.00 -9.62 4.82
CA GLN A 214 -8.59 -10.96 4.39
C GLN A 214 -9.77 -11.93 4.37
N ILE A 215 -10.06 -12.53 3.20
CA ILE A 215 -11.15 -13.50 3.01
C ILE A 215 -10.85 -14.82 3.71
N SER A 216 -11.90 -15.62 3.92
CA SER A 216 -11.75 -16.87 4.67
C SER A 216 -11.30 -18.04 3.79
N ASN A 217 -11.50 -17.97 2.47
CA ASN A 217 -10.99 -18.96 1.53
C ASN A 217 -9.57 -18.59 1.10
N TYR A 218 -8.57 -19.15 1.76
CA TYR A 218 -7.15 -18.88 1.52
C TYR A 218 -6.60 -19.44 0.20
N GLY A 219 -7.39 -20.22 -0.53
CA GLY A 219 -7.02 -20.72 -1.87
C GLY A 219 -7.32 -19.73 -3.01
N ILE A 220 -8.08 -18.68 -2.73
CA ILE A 220 -8.33 -17.59 -3.70
C ILE A 220 -7.45 -16.40 -3.31
N ALA A 221 -6.58 -15.97 -4.22
CA ALA A 221 -5.73 -14.80 -4.02
C ALA A 221 -6.56 -13.51 -3.93
N GLU A 222 -6.10 -12.56 -3.14
CA GLU A 222 -6.76 -11.27 -2.94
C GLU A 222 -5.74 -10.14 -2.83
N ALA A 223 -6.07 -9.02 -3.44
CA ALA A 223 -5.28 -7.81 -3.39
C ALA A 223 -6.19 -6.60 -3.10
N GLY A 224 -5.66 -5.56 -2.47
CA GLY A 224 -6.48 -4.39 -2.20
C GLY A 224 -5.73 -3.26 -1.52
N LYS A 225 -6.40 -2.12 -1.38
CA LYS A 225 -5.84 -0.91 -0.78
C LYS A 225 -6.85 -0.23 0.13
N THR A 226 -6.34 0.25 1.25
CA THR A 226 -7.09 1.06 2.21
C THR A 226 -6.99 2.55 1.88
N GLY A 227 -8.05 3.29 2.14
CA GLY A 227 -8.07 4.74 2.14
C GLY A 227 -8.67 5.27 3.43
N THR A 228 -8.05 6.30 3.98
CA THR A 228 -8.54 7.02 5.14
C THR A 228 -8.21 8.49 4.93
N THR A 229 -9.20 9.34 5.06
CA THR A 229 -8.99 10.79 5.05
C THR A 229 -8.77 11.32 6.46
N ASP A 230 -8.27 12.55 6.56
CA ASP A 230 -8.05 13.22 7.84
C ASP A 230 -9.31 13.20 8.70
N ASP A 231 -9.11 13.00 10.00
CA ASP A 231 -10.19 12.91 10.97
C ASP A 231 -11.19 11.77 10.74
N TYR A 232 -10.84 10.78 9.89
CA TYR A 232 -11.71 9.65 9.57
C TYR A 232 -13.07 10.06 9.01
N LYS A 233 -13.11 11.06 8.12
CA LYS A 233 -14.34 11.49 7.43
C LYS A 233 -14.78 10.47 6.38
N ASP A 234 -13.81 9.88 5.70
CA ASP A 234 -13.99 8.88 4.66
C ASP A 234 -13.10 7.66 4.94
N LEU A 235 -13.69 6.48 4.91
CA LEU A 235 -12.99 5.20 4.99
C LEU A 235 -13.26 4.40 3.74
N TRP A 236 -12.19 3.99 3.06
CA TRP A 236 -12.23 3.25 1.81
C TRP A 236 -11.51 1.91 1.93
N PHE A 237 -12.06 0.93 1.28
CA PHE A 237 -11.34 -0.26 0.88
C PHE A 237 -11.76 -0.65 -0.52
N VAL A 238 -10.80 -0.74 -1.44
CA VAL A 238 -11.01 -1.26 -2.78
C VAL A 238 -10.10 -2.46 -2.92
N GLY A 239 -10.69 -3.60 -3.24
CA GLY A 239 -9.96 -4.86 -3.36
C GLY A 239 -10.58 -5.75 -4.42
N TYR A 240 -9.81 -6.74 -4.82
CA TYR A 240 -10.19 -7.67 -5.88
C TYR A 240 -9.56 -9.04 -5.67
N THR A 241 -10.13 -10.00 -6.35
CA THR A 241 -9.64 -11.37 -6.51
C THR A 241 -9.51 -11.66 -8.00
N PRO A 242 -8.99 -12.82 -8.43
CA PRO A 242 -8.99 -13.19 -9.85
C PRO A 242 -10.40 -13.27 -10.49
N TYR A 243 -11.46 -13.09 -9.71
CA TYR A 243 -12.85 -13.17 -10.14
C TYR A 243 -13.54 -11.83 -10.22
N TYR A 244 -13.49 -11.03 -9.14
CA TYR A 244 -14.29 -9.82 -8.98
C TYR A 244 -13.54 -8.71 -8.26
N THR A 245 -13.92 -7.46 -8.59
CA THR A 245 -13.48 -6.25 -7.90
C THR A 245 -14.64 -5.62 -7.12
N ALA A 246 -14.38 -5.17 -5.89
CA ALA A 246 -15.37 -4.48 -5.07
C ALA A 246 -14.78 -3.27 -4.35
N GLY A 247 -15.51 -2.16 -4.36
CA GLY A 247 -15.18 -0.94 -3.64
C GLY A 247 -16.18 -0.65 -2.52
N ILE A 248 -15.67 -0.38 -1.32
CA ILE A 248 -16.47 0.01 -0.14
C ILE A 248 -16.08 1.40 0.30
N TRP A 249 -17.06 2.26 0.47
CA TRP A 249 -16.94 3.55 1.12
C TRP A 249 -17.82 3.62 2.37
N PHE A 250 -17.24 4.15 3.43
CA PHE A 250 -17.94 4.51 4.66
C PHE A 250 -17.72 5.98 4.97
N GLY A 251 -18.80 6.71 5.19
CA GLY A 251 -18.76 8.13 5.53
C GLY A 251 -20.16 8.68 5.77
N TYR A 252 -20.22 9.94 6.15
CA TYR A 252 -21.44 10.72 6.25
C TYR A 252 -21.52 11.72 5.08
N ASP A 253 -22.73 12.02 4.63
CA ASP A 253 -22.95 12.98 3.53
C ASP A 253 -22.41 14.38 3.86
N ASP A 254 -22.46 14.76 5.12
CA ASP A 254 -21.99 16.06 5.65
C ASP A 254 -20.54 16.04 6.14
N SER A 255 -19.78 14.99 5.82
CA SER A 255 -18.39 14.81 6.25
C SER A 255 -18.19 14.82 7.78
N THR A 256 -19.22 14.44 8.54
CA THR A 256 -19.12 14.26 10.00
C THR A 256 -18.02 13.24 10.34
N LEU A 257 -17.25 13.53 11.39
CA LEU A 257 -16.16 12.68 11.85
C LEU A 257 -16.69 11.33 12.34
N MET A 258 -16.25 10.24 11.70
CA MET A 258 -16.72 8.90 12.07
C MET A 258 -16.12 8.40 13.38
N ARG A 259 -14.97 8.90 13.81
CA ARG A 259 -14.29 8.43 15.03
C ARG A 259 -15.16 8.52 16.30
N TYR A 260 -16.09 9.46 16.35
CA TYR A 260 -17.01 9.60 17.48
C TYR A 260 -18.25 8.68 17.40
N ARG A 261 -18.55 8.12 16.22
CA ARG A 261 -19.74 7.31 15.96
C ARG A 261 -19.46 5.81 15.86
N LEU A 262 -18.30 5.43 15.30
CA LEU A 262 -17.88 4.04 15.15
C LEU A 262 -17.18 3.48 16.40
N GLY A 263 -16.99 4.32 17.42
CA GLY A 263 -16.06 3.99 18.49
C GLY A 263 -14.67 3.81 17.89
N TYR A 264 -13.91 2.84 18.36
CA TYR A 264 -12.58 2.55 17.82
C TYR A 264 -12.60 1.52 16.67
N ASN A 265 -13.76 1.22 16.06
CA ASN A 265 -13.84 0.23 14.99
C ASN A 265 -13.61 0.86 13.60
N TYR A 266 -12.36 1.26 13.35
CA TYR A 266 -11.93 1.80 12.05
C TYR A 266 -11.77 0.73 10.95
N ASN A 267 -12.16 -0.52 11.20
CA ASN A 267 -12.04 -1.63 10.26
C ASN A 267 -13.37 -2.03 9.61
N ALA A 268 -14.49 -1.39 9.97
CA ALA A 268 -15.83 -1.79 9.55
C ALA A 268 -15.97 -1.94 8.02
N HIS A 269 -15.38 -1.03 7.24
CA HIS A 269 -15.40 -1.08 5.77
C HIS A 269 -14.61 -2.29 5.23
N LYS A 270 -13.48 -2.63 5.82
CA LYS A 270 -12.66 -3.80 5.46
C LYS A 270 -13.37 -5.11 5.79
N VAL A 271 -13.95 -5.19 6.97
CA VAL A 271 -14.73 -6.36 7.40
C VAL A 271 -15.98 -6.54 6.53
N LEU A 272 -16.65 -5.44 6.14
CA LEU A 272 -17.79 -5.53 5.22
C LEU A 272 -17.35 -6.08 3.85
N TRP A 273 -16.23 -5.59 3.30
CA TRP A 273 -15.68 -6.11 2.05
C TRP A 273 -15.40 -7.62 2.16
N LYS A 274 -14.70 -8.05 3.20
CA LYS A 274 -14.44 -9.46 3.50
C LYS A 274 -15.73 -10.30 3.50
N ASN A 275 -16.76 -9.85 4.23
CA ASN A 275 -18.01 -10.60 4.36
C ASN A 275 -18.72 -10.74 3.01
N ILE A 276 -18.78 -9.65 2.22
CA ILE A 276 -19.34 -9.67 0.87
C ILE A 276 -18.57 -10.65 -0.01
N MET A 277 -17.24 -10.58 -0.03
CA MET A 277 -16.44 -11.44 -0.90
C MET A 277 -16.50 -12.91 -0.46
N ASN A 278 -16.58 -13.21 0.83
CA ASN A 278 -16.77 -14.58 1.31
C ASN A 278 -18.10 -15.20 0.79
N GLU A 279 -19.18 -14.44 0.79
CA GLU A 279 -20.48 -14.90 0.26
C GLU A 279 -20.46 -15.01 -1.27
N VAL A 280 -19.89 -14.02 -1.95
CA VAL A 280 -19.81 -13.99 -3.42
C VAL A 280 -18.95 -15.12 -3.97
N LEU A 281 -17.90 -15.50 -3.26
CA LEU A 281 -16.93 -16.51 -3.69
C LEU A 281 -17.24 -17.92 -3.13
N GLU A 282 -18.37 -18.10 -2.46
CA GLU A 282 -18.77 -19.41 -1.98
C GLU A 282 -18.91 -20.42 -3.14
N GLY A 283 -18.15 -21.51 -3.06
CA GLY A 283 -18.13 -22.56 -4.09
C GLY A 283 -17.27 -22.27 -5.33
N TYR A 284 -16.54 -21.15 -5.34
CA TYR A 284 -15.55 -20.89 -6.38
C TYR A 284 -14.28 -21.72 -6.15
N GLU A 285 -13.63 -22.09 -7.25
CA GLU A 285 -12.36 -22.81 -7.22
C GLU A 285 -11.22 -21.91 -6.71
N ASP A 286 -10.20 -22.56 -6.12
CA ASP A 286 -8.96 -21.89 -5.75
C ASP A 286 -8.30 -21.29 -6.99
N ARG A 287 -7.86 -20.03 -6.89
CA ARG A 287 -7.29 -19.32 -8.02
C ARG A 287 -6.33 -18.23 -7.57
N ASP A 288 -5.19 -18.21 -8.24
CA ASP A 288 -4.14 -17.21 -8.05
C ASP A 288 -4.10 -16.21 -9.20
N PHE A 289 -3.46 -15.06 -8.98
CA PHE A 289 -3.16 -14.11 -10.04
C PHE A 289 -2.07 -14.65 -10.95
N VAL A 290 -2.30 -14.57 -12.25
CA VAL A 290 -1.36 -15.12 -13.25
C VAL A 290 -0.23 -14.13 -13.48
N MET A 291 1.00 -14.56 -13.17
CA MET A 291 2.21 -13.77 -13.43
C MET A 291 2.50 -13.71 -14.93
N PRO A 292 2.63 -12.50 -15.54
CA PRO A 292 3.01 -12.34 -16.94
C PRO A 292 4.43 -12.89 -17.23
N SER A 293 4.66 -13.28 -18.47
CA SER A 293 5.94 -13.88 -18.91
C SER A 293 7.11 -12.88 -18.96
N ASP A 294 6.82 -11.58 -18.95
CA ASP A 294 7.79 -10.48 -18.90
C ASP A 294 8.09 -9.99 -17.48
N VAL A 295 7.58 -10.68 -16.46
CA VAL A 295 7.96 -10.48 -15.06
C VAL A 295 8.96 -11.55 -14.62
N GLU A 296 10.00 -11.14 -13.92
CA GLU A 296 11.00 -12.04 -13.36
C GLU A 296 11.24 -11.77 -11.86
N LYS A 297 11.81 -12.76 -11.19
CA LYS A 297 12.08 -12.73 -9.76
C LYS A 297 13.58 -12.72 -9.52
N LEU A 298 14.09 -11.66 -8.88
CA LEU A 298 15.51 -11.46 -8.63
C LEU A 298 15.81 -11.28 -7.14
N ARG A 299 17.03 -11.64 -6.77
CA ARG A 299 17.57 -11.40 -5.44
C ARG A 299 18.37 -10.09 -5.46
N VAL A 300 17.90 -9.09 -4.71
CA VAL A 300 18.48 -7.75 -4.69
C VAL A 300 18.92 -7.33 -3.29
N CYS A 301 19.77 -6.32 -3.23
CA CYS A 301 20.16 -5.67 -2.00
C CYS A 301 18.97 -4.89 -1.42
N SER A 302 18.62 -5.14 -0.17
CA SER A 302 17.47 -4.48 0.49
C SER A 302 17.64 -2.96 0.66
N THR A 303 18.88 -2.45 0.57
CA THR A 303 19.15 -1.02 0.76
C THR A 303 19.18 -0.25 -0.56
N THR A 304 19.62 -0.89 -1.66
CA THR A 304 19.85 -0.20 -2.95
C THR A 304 18.90 -0.63 -4.06
N GLY A 305 18.18 -1.76 -3.90
CA GLY A 305 17.38 -2.35 -4.96
C GLY A 305 18.19 -2.97 -6.12
N LEU A 306 19.51 -2.84 -6.14
CA LEU A 306 20.41 -3.42 -7.15
C LEU A 306 20.65 -4.91 -6.92
N LEU A 307 21.15 -5.64 -7.91
CA LEU A 307 21.53 -7.05 -7.75
C LEU A 307 22.44 -7.22 -6.53
N ALA A 308 22.14 -8.23 -5.72
CA ALA A 308 22.87 -8.45 -4.48
C ALA A 308 24.30 -8.91 -4.74
N SER A 309 25.26 -8.26 -4.09
CA SER A 309 26.67 -8.68 -4.01
C SER A 309 26.99 -9.24 -2.63
N TYR A 310 28.19 -9.78 -2.48
CA TYR A 310 28.67 -10.29 -1.19
C TYR A 310 28.62 -9.19 -0.12
N GLY A 311 28.04 -9.52 1.05
CA GLY A 311 27.88 -8.58 2.16
C GLY A 311 26.55 -7.82 2.17
N CYS A 312 25.70 -7.94 1.14
CA CYS A 312 24.38 -7.34 1.15
C CYS A 312 23.40 -8.10 2.06
N SER A 313 22.58 -7.36 2.81
CA SER A 313 21.27 -7.84 3.24
C SER A 313 20.39 -7.92 2.01
N THR A 314 19.65 -9.02 1.85
CA THR A 314 18.97 -9.31 0.59
C THR A 314 17.48 -9.52 0.75
N ILE A 315 16.72 -9.03 -0.23
CA ILE A 315 15.32 -9.37 -0.45
C ILE A 315 15.18 -10.05 -1.80
N THR A 316 14.10 -10.80 -1.96
CA THR A 316 13.68 -11.30 -3.27
C THR A 316 12.52 -10.47 -3.74
N GLU A 317 12.61 -9.90 -4.94
CA GLU A 317 11.62 -8.99 -5.49
C GLU A 317 11.30 -9.33 -6.94
N TYR A 318 10.14 -8.88 -7.41
CA TYR A 318 9.67 -9.06 -8.76
C TYR A 318 9.92 -7.80 -9.59
N PHE A 319 10.26 -7.99 -10.85
CA PHE A 319 10.61 -6.93 -11.80
C PHE A 319 9.94 -7.20 -13.15
N ALA A 320 9.42 -6.15 -13.79
CA ALA A 320 9.27 -6.19 -15.22
C ALA A 320 10.66 -6.25 -15.86
N LYS A 321 10.83 -7.00 -16.93
CA LYS A 321 12.16 -7.23 -17.53
C LYS A 321 12.86 -5.96 -18.01
N ASP A 322 12.08 -4.95 -18.38
CA ASP A 322 12.60 -3.64 -18.81
C ASP A 322 13.08 -2.75 -17.63
N THR A 323 12.68 -3.07 -16.40
CA THR A 323 13.08 -2.34 -15.18
C THR A 323 13.92 -3.16 -14.21
N ALA A 324 14.28 -4.40 -14.59
CA ALA A 324 15.14 -5.27 -13.78
C ALA A 324 16.55 -4.67 -13.63
N PRO A 325 17.14 -4.66 -12.41
CA PRO A 325 18.48 -4.14 -12.22
C PRO A 325 19.52 -5.01 -12.92
N THR A 326 20.43 -4.40 -13.65
CA THR A 326 21.57 -5.07 -14.31
C THR A 326 22.89 -4.88 -13.54
N GLU A 327 22.93 -3.92 -12.63
CA GLU A 327 24.11 -3.59 -11.86
C GLU A 327 24.11 -4.26 -10.49
N TYR A 328 25.26 -4.64 -10.02
CA TYR A 328 25.45 -5.17 -8.67
C TYR A 328 25.66 -4.05 -7.64
N CYS A 329 25.15 -4.27 -6.43
CA CYS A 329 25.35 -3.35 -5.32
C CYS A 329 26.85 -3.23 -4.99
N SER A 330 27.39 -2.03 -5.10
CA SER A 330 28.78 -1.69 -4.73
C SER A 330 28.89 -1.17 -3.29
N ARG A 331 27.78 -0.82 -2.64
CA ARG A 331 27.75 -0.21 -1.30
C ARG A 331 28.25 -1.17 -0.20
N HIS A 332 28.02 -2.46 -0.34
CA HIS A 332 28.32 -3.48 0.66
C HIS A 332 29.42 -4.46 0.22
N SER A 333 30.06 -4.22 -0.95
CA SER A 333 31.18 -5.07 -1.39
C SER A 333 32.41 -4.80 -0.52
N TYR A 334 32.80 -5.78 0.30
CA TYR A 334 34.10 -5.77 0.91
C TYR A 334 35.14 -5.92 -0.20
N ARG A 335 36.04 -4.93 -0.38
CA ARG A 335 37.26 -5.14 -1.13
C ARG A 335 38.06 -6.17 -0.34
N TYR A 336 38.27 -7.37 -0.88
CA TYR A 336 39.33 -8.23 -0.48
C TYR A 336 40.62 -7.43 -0.79
N TYR A 337 41.30 -6.95 0.22
CA TYR A 337 42.74 -6.62 0.07
C TYR A 337 43.41 -7.98 -0.16
N GLN A 338 43.81 -8.26 -1.40
CA GLN A 338 44.86 -9.21 -1.64
C GLN A 338 46.10 -8.56 -1.01
N ASP A 339 46.55 -9.09 0.13
CA ASP A 339 47.91 -8.93 0.59
C ASP A 339 48.75 -9.61 -0.48
N ASP A 340 49.27 -8.81 -1.41
CA ASP A 340 50.38 -9.21 -2.28
C ASP A 340 51.61 -9.36 -1.39
N ASP A 341 51.78 -10.54 -0.82
CA ASP A 341 53.04 -11.01 -0.28
C ASP A 341 54.04 -11.20 -1.45
N ASP A 342 54.58 -10.11 -1.94
CA ASP A 342 55.79 -10.14 -2.76
C ASP A 342 56.98 -10.27 -1.84
N ALA A 343 57.30 -11.51 -1.48
CA ALA A 343 58.56 -11.90 -0.93
C ALA A 343 59.65 -11.79 -2.00
N SER A 344 60.36 -10.71 -2.04
CA SER A 344 61.68 -10.67 -2.67
C SER A 344 62.80 -10.56 -1.62
N SER A 345 63.49 -11.66 -1.53
CA SER A 345 64.80 -11.91 -0.89
C SER A 345 65.81 -10.78 -1.05
N SER A 346 66.51 -10.43 0.02
CA SER A 346 68.01 -10.52 0.04
C SER A 346 68.63 -10.08 1.36
N SER A 347 69.37 -11.03 1.92
CA SER A 347 70.71 -10.97 2.52
C SER A 347 71.00 -10.10 3.75
N SER A 348 71.39 -10.86 4.78
CA SER A 348 72.60 -10.72 5.62
C SER A 348 72.76 -9.50 6.53
N GLY A 349 72.92 -9.81 7.82
CA GLY A 349 73.51 -8.89 8.79
C GLY A 349 73.39 -9.32 10.25
N ASN A 350 74.34 -10.08 10.71
CA ASN A 350 74.61 -10.58 12.05
C ASN A 350 74.62 -9.49 13.13
N SER A 351 74.04 -9.73 14.32
CA SER A 351 74.74 -9.76 15.62
C SER A 351 73.82 -9.68 16.82
N SER A 352 73.95 -10.71 17.60
CA SER A 352 74.05 -10.89 19.06
C SER A 352 73.51 -9.82 20.01
N GLY A 353 72.80 -10.31 21.04
CA GLY A 353 72.62 -9.65 22.35
C GLY A 353 71.38 -10.06 23.06
N ASN A 354 71.34 -11.11 23.68
CA ASN A 354 71.35 -11.61 25.05
C ASN A 354 70.45 -10.88 26.05
N SER A 355 69.68 -11.70 26.69
CA SER A 355 69.34 -11.85 28.12
C SER A 355 67.89 -11.49 28.58
N SER A 356 67.29 -12.58 29.01
CA SER A 356 66.64 -12.83 30.34
C SER A 356 65.50 -11.90 30.72
N GLY A 357 64.46 -12.41 31.18
CA GLY A 357 64.07 -13.50 32.03
C GLY A 357 62.66 -13.34 32.53
N SER A 358 62.15 -14.50 32.78
CA SER A 358 61.18 -14.94 33.84
C SER A 358 59.78 -14.30 33.91
N SER A 359 58.82 -15.12 33.60
CA SER A 359 58.00 -16.02 34.50
C SER A 359 57.11 -15.31 35.49
N SER A 360 55.86 -15.57 35.43
CA SER A 360 55.09 -16.57 36.17
C SER A 360 53.59 -16.20 36.09
N ASP A 361 52.81 -17.13 35.63
CA ASP A 361 51.83 -17.95 36.36
C ASP A 361 50.85 -17.21 37.29
N ASN A 362 49.55 -17.32 37.11
CA ASN A 362 48.71 -18.34 37.68
C ASN A 362 47.21 -17.96 37.60
N SER A 363 46.49 -18.77 36.98
CA SER A 363 45.32 -19.61 37.39
C SER A 363 44.14 -19.00 38.17
N SER A 364 43.03 -19.36 37.61
CA SER A 364 41.85 -20.03 38.22
C SER A 364 40.94 -19.23 39.15
N SER A 365 39.70 -19.25 38.96
CA SER A 365 38.67 -20.23 39.07
C SER A 365 37.33 -19.60 39.53
N ASN A 366 36.26 -20.10 38.97
CA ASN A 366 34.95 -20.43 39.50
C ASN A 366 34.41 -19.69 40.74
N ASN A 367 33.17 -19.19 40.68
CA ASN A 367 32.06 -19.97 41.23
C ASN A 367 30.69 -19.30 41.08
N SER A 368 29.74 -20.12 40.89
CA SER A 368 28.29 -20.05 40.96
C SER A 368 27.72 -19.55 42.28
N GLY A 369 26.46 -19.10 42.23
CA GLY A 369 25.58 -18.96 43.40
C GLY A 369 24.39 -18.07 43.07
N ASP A 370 23.36 -18.53 42.75
CA ASP A 370 22.02 -18.97 43.13
C ASP A 370 21.35 -18.16 44.25
N SER A 371 20.05 -17.99 44.05
CA SER A 371 18.90 -17.91 44.94
C SER A 371 18.25 -16.59 45.30
N SER A 372 17.04 -16.55 44.82
CA SER A 372 15.75 -16.42 45.59
C SER A 372 15.31 -15.13 46.23
N GLY A 373 14.13 -14.72 45.80
CA GLY A 373 12.97 -14.62 46.69
C GLY A 373 12.61 -13.26 47.28
N GLY A 374 11.35 -12.88 47.09
CA GLY A 374 10.72 -11.96 48.02
C GLY A 374 9.55 -11.16 47.45
N ASP A 375 8.37 -11.76 47.55
CA ASP A 375 7.07 -11.07 47.53
C ASP A 375 7.02 -9.88 48.45
N ASN A 376 6.31 -8.81 48.10
CA ASN A 376 5.35 -8.24 49.05
C ASN A 376 4.29 -7.36 48.40
N SER A 377 3.07 -7.75 48.70
CA SER A 377 1.80 -7.09 48.50
C SER A 377 1.64 -5.86 49.39
N GLY A 378 0.89 -4.86 48.96
CA GLY A 378 0.46 -3.74 49.79
C GLY A 378 -0.65 -2.94 49.12
N SER A 379 -1.87 -3.32 49.42
CA SER A 379 -3.12 -2.58 49.19
C SER A 379 -3.24 -1.38 50.15
N ASN A 380 -3.85 -0.28 49.68
CA ASN A 380 -4.92 0.43 50.42
C ASN A 380 -5.43 1.63 49.61
N SER A 381 -6.66 1.62 49.22
CA SER A 381 -7.92 2.18 49.73
C SER A 381 -8.02 3.71 49.83
N GLY A 382 -9.00 4.26 49.12
CA GLY A 382 -10.06 5.08 49.70
C GLY A 382 -10.05 6.56 49.37
N GLY A 383 -11.16 7.06 48.89
CA GLY A 383 -11.51 8.46 48.95
C GLY A 383 -12.57 8.89 47.95
N ASP A 384 -13.82 8.60 48.28
CA ASP A 384 -15.02 9.28 47.75
C ASP A 384 -14.95 10.79 47.93
N ASN A 385 -15.42 11.56 46.96
CA ASN A 385 -16.26 12.69 47.26
C ASN A 385 -17.20 13.07 46.12
N SER A 386 -18.47 12.92 46.41
CA SER A 386 -19.65 13.39 45.71
C SER A 386 -19.75 14.92 45.75
N GLY A 387 -20.28 15.50 44.70
CA GLY A 387 -20.68 16.90 44.65
C GLY A 387 -21.62 17.16 43.48
N ASP A 388 -22.92 16.94 43.72
CA ASP A 388 -24.03 17.49 42.97
C ASP A 388 -23.92 19.01 42.79
N ASN A 389 -24.20 19.52 41.62
CA ASN A 389 -25.07 20.71 41.54
C ASN A 389 -25.78 20.82 40.16
N SER A 390 -27.07 20.80 40.28
CA SER A 390 -28.08 21.14 39.31
C SER A 390 -28.12 22.65 39.00
N GLY A 391 -28.42 22.99 37.74
CA GLY A 391 -28.73 24.36 37.35
C GLY A 391 -29.22 24.46 35.89
N SER A 392 -30.49 24.54 35.76
CA SER A 392 -31.31 24.70 34.56
C SER A 392 -31.24 26.08 33.89
N ASN A 393 -31.73 26.12 32.61
CA ASN A 393 -32.31 27.22 31.83
C ASN A 393 -31.39 28.07 30.92
N SER A 394 -31.53 28.01 29.65
CA SER A 394 -32.49 28.58 28.69
C SER A 394 -32.20 28.00 27.31
#